data_0495fd1998c44837d764d8c06827cd9b
#
_entry.id   0495fd1998c44837d764d8c06827cd9b
#
_cell.length_a   1.000
_cell.length_b   1.000
_cell.length_c   1.000
_cell.angle_alpha   90.00
_cell.angle_beta   90.00
_cell.angle_gamma   90.00
#
_symmetry.space_group_name_H-M   'P 1'
#
loop_
_entity.id
_entity.type
_entity.pdbx_description
1 polymer ?
#
loop_
_entity_poly.entity_id
_entity_poly.type
_entity_poly.pdbx_seq_one_letter_code
_entity_poly.pdbx_strand_id
1 'polypeptide(L)'
;MHSVTSILLVTKARHAAAEATAAAVSQWLEAHGVACSALPADCPSEKLVGRARTSDAILILGGDGTFVGVGRKLAGLDIPLLGINFGQVGFLTELSAIGWEPALERLLAGKMITRTCLLLAWELLRGGTPIASGHAANDVVVGRGAIARVLPVHVFVDGEDMGVVRSDGVIVSTPLGSSAYALSAHGPLVHPKVQALTLTPISPFFKSFPPIVLPADSRIRLETDAAAPDAFLTVDGQEGIPLCGGEVSYLLSIVEQ
;
A
#
# COMPACT_ATOMS: atom_id res chain seq x y z
N MET A 1 5.17 -15.48 -22.42
CA MET A 1 4.09 -15.28 -21.42
C MET A 1 3.35 -16.60 -21.32
N HIS A 2 3.12 -17.08 -20.08
CA HIS A 2 2.26 -18.26 -19.88
C HIS A 2 0.83 -17.88 -20.23
N SER A 3 0.05 -18.83 -20.76
CA SER A 3 -1.39 -18.62 -20.99
C SER A 3 -2.07 -18.48 -19.64
N VAL A 4 -2.89 -17.46 -19.44
CA VAL A 4 -3.70 -17.30 -18.22
C VAL A 4 -4.77 -18.37 -18.22
N THR A 5 -4.71 -19.28 -17.27
CA THR A 5 -5.63 -20.43 -17.11
C THR A 5 -6.44 -20.36 -15.83
N SER A 6 -6.01 -19.54 -14.87
CA SER A 6 -6.64 -19.39 -13.57
C SER A 6 -6.63 -17.93 -13.09
N ILE A 7 -7.77 -17.41 -12.63
CA ILE A 7 -7.89 -16.06 -12.11
C ILE A 7 -8.56 -16.09 -10.73
N LEU A 8 -7.96 -15.36 -9.78
CA LEU A 8 -8.58 -15.08 -8.50
C LEU A 8 -9.31 -13.74 -8.56
N LEU A 9 -10.61 -13.73 -8.27
CA LEU A 9 -11.40 -12.51 -8.08
C LEU A 9 -11.33 -12.10 -6.60
N VAL A 10 -10.99 -10.84 -6.34
CA VAL A 10 -11.03 -10.28 -4.99
C VAL A 10 -12.01 -9.13 -4.95
N THR A 11 -13.13 -9.30 -4.24
CA THR A 11 -14.20 -8.31 -4.19
C THR A 11 -14.10 -7.41 -2.97
N LYS A 12 -14.39 -6.12 -3.14
CA LYS A 12 -14.61 -5.23 -2.00
C LYS A 12 -15.70 -5.82 -1.09
N ALA A 13 -15.39 -5.98 0.18
CA ALA A 13 -16.31 -6.57 1.14
C ALA A 13 -17.62 -5.79 1.25
N ARG A 14 -18.73 -6.47 1.36
CA ARG A 14 -20.07 -5.88 1.56
C ARG A 14 -20.43 -4.85 0.50
N HIS A 15 -20.08 -5.10 -0.77
CA HIS A 15 -20.36 -4.22 -1.90
C HIS A 15 -21.11 -4.98 -2.99
N ALA A 16 -22.45 -4.89 -2.99
CA ALA A 16 -23.32 -5.69 -3.85
C ALA A 16 -23.00 -5.57 -5.35
N ALA A 17 -22.62 -4.37 -5.84
CA ALA A 17 -22.24 -4.20 -7.24
C ALA A 17 -20.94 -4.95 -7.58
N ALA A 18 -19.97 -4.99 -6.66
CA ALA A 18 -18.73 -5.75 -6.87
C ALA A 18 -19.00 -7.26 -6.90
N GLU A 19 -19.88 -7.73 -6.03
CA GLU A 19 -20.29 -9.13 -5.98
C GLU A 19 -21.05 -9.55 -7.25
N ALA A 20 -21.99 -8.72 -7.72
CA ALA A 20 -22.72 -8.96 -8.97
C ALA A 20 -21.78 -8.99 -10.19
N THR A 21 -20.84 -8.03 -10.26
CA THR A 21 -19.85 -8.00 -11.35
C THR A 21 -18.90 -9.20 -11.27
N ALA A 22 -18.50 -9.62 -10.07
CA ALA A 22 -17.68 -10.81 -9.90
C ALA A 22 -18.36 -12.07 -10.42
N ALA A 23 -19.67 -12.21 -10.18
CA ALA A 23 -20.45 -13.33 -10.72
C ALA A 23 -20.50 -13.31 -12.27
N ALA A 24 -20.70 -12.13 -12.88
CA ALA A 24 -20.69 -11.97 -14.34
C ALA A 24 -19.30 -12.28 -14.93
N VAL A 25 -18.23 -11.78 -14.30
CA VAL A 25 -16.83 -12.07 -14.70
C VAL A 25 -16.52 -13.54 -14.57
N SER A 26 -16.94 -14.21 -13.47
CA SER A 26 -16.72 -15.65 -13.28
C SER A 26 -17.39 -16.45 -14.40
N GLN A 27 -18.65 -16.16 -14.71
CA GLN A 27 -19.38 -16.82 -15.79
C GLN A 27 -18.71 -16.61 -17.16
N TRP A 28 -18.22 -15.40 -17.41
CA TRP A 28 -17.51 -15.08 -18.65
C TRP A 28 -16.19 -15.84 -18.75
N LEU A 29 -15.38 -15.89 -17.67
CA LEU A 29 -14.12 -16.63 -17.62
C LEU A 29 -14.31 -18.12 -17.83
N GLU A 30 -15.32 -18.70 -17.19
CA GLU A 30 -15.67 -20.13 -17.35
C GLU A 30 -16.04 -20.46 -18.80
N ALA A 31 -16.82 -19.58 -19.46
CA ALA A 31 -17.15 -19.72 -20.89
C ALA A 31 -15.91 -19.64 -21.81
N HIS A 32 -14.80 -19.03 -21.34
CA HIS A 32 -13.53 -18.96 -22.05
C HIS A 32 -12.51 -20.03 -21.59
N GLY A 33 -12.95 -21.01 -20.77
CA GLY A 33 -12.10 -22.10 -20.29
C GLY A 33 -11.09 -21.72 -19.22
N VAL A 34 -11.29 -20.59 -18.52
CA VAL A 34 -10.42 -20.11 -17.46
C VAL A 34 -11.00 -20.46 -16.09
N ALA A 35 -10.24 -21.15 -15.27
CA ALA A 35 -10.63 -21.44 -13.89
C ALA A 35 -10.75 -20.16 -13.06
N CYS A 36 -11.83 -20.05 -12.27
CA CYS A 36 -12.09 -18.88 -11.47
C CYS A 36 -12.39 -19.23 -10.02
N SER A 37 -11.89 -18.43 -9.09
CA SER A 37 -12.27 -18.49 -7.68
C SER A 37 -12.45 -17.07 -7.13
N ALA A 38 -13.28 -16.88 -6.10
CA ALA A 38 -13.57 -15.58 -5.54
C ALA A 38 -13.32 -15.53 -4.02
N LEU A 39 -12.79 -14.42 -3.54
CA LEU A 39 -12.59 -14.11 -2.11
C LEU A 39 -12.98 -12.65 -1.83
N PRO A 40 -13.51 -12.34 -0.64
CA PRO A 40 -13.65 -10.96 -0.23
C PRO A 40 -12.30 -10.37 0.20
N ALA A 41 -12.07 -9.07 -0.01
CA ALA A 41 -10.79 -8.40 0.30
C ALA A 41 -10.45 -8.36 1.81
N ASP A 42 -11.46 -8.51 2.68
CA ASP A 42 -11.30 -8.60 4.13
C ASP A 42 -11.05 -10.03 4.65
N CYS A 43 -10.86 -11.01 3.73
CA CYS A 43 -10.49 -12.36 4.15
C CYS A 43 -9.11 -12.40 4.82
N PRO A 44 -8.82 -13.43 5.66
CA PRO A 44 -7.50 -13.61 6.25
C PRO A 44 -6.38 -13.63 5.20
N SER A 45 -5.26 -12.97 5.49
CA SER A 45 -4.13 -12.86 4.56
C SER A 45 -3.60 -14.22 4.11
N GLU A 46 -3.52 -15.19 5.00
CA GLU A 46 -3.09 -16.57 4.68
C GLU A 46 -3.97 -17.23 3.60
N LYS A 47 -5.29 -17.02 3.69
CA LYS A 47 -6.24 -17.55 2.71
C LYS A 47 -6.07 -16.87 1.35
N LEU A 48 -5.88 -15.53 1.36
CA LEU A 48 -5.62 -14.74 0.15
C LEU A 48 -4.34 -15.20 -0.53
N VAL A 49 -3.22 -15.24 0.21
CA VAL A 49 -1.91 -15.68 -0.29
C VAL A 49 -1.96 -17.11 -0.82
N GLY A 50 -2.62 -18.03 -0.07
CA GLY A 50 -2.76 -19.42 -0.49
C GLY A 50 -3.48 -19.58 -1.83
N ARG A 51 -4.54 -18.79 -2.07
CA ARG A 51 -5.26 -18.81 -3.36
C ARG A 51 -4.50 -18.05 -4.46
N ALA A 52 -3.86 -16.94 -4.14
CA ALA A 52 -3.05 -16.18 -5.08
C ALA A 52 -1.96 -17.07 -5.69
N ARG A 53 -1.24 -17.85 -4.89
CA ARG A 53 -0.16 -18.75 -5.36
C ARG A 53 -0.57 -19.77 -6.42
N THR A 54 -1.86 -20.08 -6.53
CA THR A 54 -2.42 -21.02 -7.50
C THR A 54 -3.16 -20.33 -8.66
N SER A 55 -2.99 -19.02 -8.79
CA SER A 55 -3.65 -18.21 -9.81
C SER A 55 -2.60 -17.54 -10.70
N ASP A 56 -2.89 -17.37 -11.98
CA ASP A 56 -2.02 -16.71 -12.96
C ASP A 56 -2.19 -15.18 -12.93
N ALA A 57 -3.34 -14.69 -12.46
CA ALA A 57 -3.64 -13.27 -12.28
C ALA A 57 -4.69 -13.07 -11.19
N ILE A 58 -4.74 -11.86 -10.65
CA ILE A 58 -5.75 -11.45 -9.67
C ILE A 58 -6.53 -10.27 -10.21
N LEU A 59 -7.84 -10.39 -10.23
CA LEU A 59 -8.74 -9.31 -10.59
C LEU A 59 -9.40 -8.75 -9.32
N ILE A 60 -9.12 -7.49 -9.03
CA ILE A 60 -9.62 -6.79 -7.84
C ILE A 60 -10.82 -5.94 -8.23
N LEU A 61 -11.97 -6.26 -7.64
CA LEU A 61 -13.25 -5.57 -7.87
C LEU A 61 -13.49 -4.59 -6.71
N GLY A 62 -13.04 -3.35 -6.88
CA GLY A 62 -13.08 -2.29 -5.86
C GLY A 62 -12.33 -1.05 -6.33
N GLY A 63 -12.25 -0.01 -5.52
CA GLY A 63 -11.44 1.18 -5.79
C GLY A 63 -9.99 1.01 -5.37
N ASP A 64 -9.18 2.07 -5.54
CA ASP A 64 -7.74 2.09 -5.25
C ASP A 64 -7.42 1.63 -3.83
N GLY A 65 -8.21 2.00 -2.81
CA GLY A 65 -8.00 1.52 -1.45
C GLY A 65 -8.12 -0.01 -1.31
N THR A 66 -9.05 -0.65 -2.05
CA THR A 66 -9.13 -2.12 -2.07
C THR A 66 -7.91 -2.72 -2.78
N PHE A 67 -7.50 -2.09 -3.90
CA PHE A 67 -6.33 -2.52 -4.66
C PHE A 67 -5.05 -2.46 -3.82
N VAL A 68 -4.80 -1.36 -3.14
CA VAL A 68 -3.67 -1.16 -2.23
C VAL A 68 -3.68 -2.20 -1.09
N GLY A 69 -4.84 -2.37 -0.43
CA GLY A 69 -4.97 -3.32 0.67
C GLY A 69 -4.76 -4.79 0.28
N VAL A 70 -5.15 -5.16 -0.95
CA VAL A 70 -4.87 -6.49 -1.51
C VAL A 70 -3.41 -6.60 -1.91
N GLY A 71 -2.88 -5.63 -2.65
CA GLY A 71 -1.50 -5.63 -3.16
C GLY A 71 -0.47 -5.80 -2.05
N ARG A 72 -0.56 -5.04 -0.96
CA ARG A 72 0.39 -5.16 0.17
C ARG A 72 0.35 -6.52 0.88
N LYS A 73 -0.83 -7.19 0.92
CA LYS A 73 -0.96 -8.55 1.49
C LYS A 73 -0.31 -9.61 0.61
N LEU A 74 -0.12 -9.32 -0.67
CA LEU A 74 0.47 -10.19 -1.66
C LEU A 74 1.95 -9.87 -1.92
N ALA A 75 2.55 -9.02 -1.09
CA ALA A 75 3.96 -8.70 -1.15
C ALA A 75 4.83 -9.97 -1.23
N GLY A 76 5.82 -10.00 -2.13
CA GLY A 76 6.66 -11.18 -2.38
C GLY A 76 6.07 -12.21 -3.34
N LEU A 77 4.88 -11.97 -3.91
CA LEU A 77 4.32 -12.82 -4.95
C LEU A 77 4.37 -12.09 -6.30
N ASP A 78 5.06 -12.67 -7.28
CA ASP A 78 5.12 -12.16 -8.66
C ASP A 78 3.85 -12.54 -9.42
N ILE A 79 2.72 -11.94 -9.05
CA ILE A 79 1.40 -12.17 -9.64
C ILE A 79 0.82 -10.85 -10.11
N PRO A 80 0.43 -10.72 -11.39
CA PRO A 80 -0.18 -9.49 -11.89
C PRO A 80 -1.54 -9.22 -11.27
N LEU A 81 -1.76 -7.96 -10.88
CA LEU A 81 -3.02 -7.45 -10.34
C LEU A 81 -3.69 -6.56 -11.40
N LEU A 82 -4.99 -6.68 -11.56
CA LEU A 82 -5.81 -5.85 -12.43
C LEU A 82 -7.03 -5.36 -11.65
N GLY A 83 -7.35 -4.06 -11.73
CA GLY A 83 -8.43 -3.46 -10.94
C GLY A 83 -9.65 -3.06 -11.77
N ILE A 84 -10.85 -3.42 -11.32
CA ILE A 84 -12.14 -2.90 -11.80
C ILE A 84 -12.73 -1.96 -10.75
N ASN A 85 -12.94 -0.70 -11.13
CA ASN A 85 -13.50 0.33 -10.27
C ASN A 85 -15.02 0.45 -10.41
N PHE A 86 -15.68 0.74 -9.29
CA PHE A 86 -17.14 0.95 -9.21
C PHE A 86 -17.53 2.43 -9.00
N GLY A 87 -16.59 3.33 -9.07
CA GLY A 87 -16.79 4.77 -8.91
C GLY A 87 -16.04 5.55 -10.00
N GLN A 88 -15.39 6.63 -9.60
CA GLN A 88 -14.46 7.33 -10.48
C GLN A 88 -13.22 6.48 -10.69
N VAL A 89 -12.74 6.41 -11.94
CA VAL A 89 -11.51 5.70 -12.28
C VAL A 89 -10.36 6.22 -11.41
N GLY A 90 -9.69 5.30 -10.72
CA GLY A 90 -8.57 5.62 -9.84
C GLY A 90 -7.23 5.64 -10.59
N PHE A 91 -6.16 5.83 -9.84
CA PHE A 91 -4.79 5.76 -10.38
C PHE A 91 -4.33 4.31 -10.61
N LEU A 92 -4.90 3.35 -9.86
CA LEU A 92 -4.53 1.93 -9.88
C LEU A 92 -5.59 1.05 -10.52
N THR A 93 -6.84 1.44 -10.41
CA THR A 93 -7.99 0.70 -10.93
C THR A 93 -8.40 1.31 -12.27
N GLU A 94 -7.81 0.80 -13.36
CA GLU A 94 -7.93 1.38 -14.71
C GLU A 94 -9.22 0.98 -15.43
N LEU A 95 -9.88 -0.11 -15.00
CA LEU A 95 -11.09 -0.61 -15.66
C LEU A 95 -12.35 -0.10 -14.96
N SER A 96 -13.35 0.19 -15.77
CA SER A 96 -14.71 0.45 -15.28
C SER A 96 -15.48 -0.85 -15.06
N ALA A 97 -16.45 -0.83 -14.15
CA ALA A 97 -17.41 -1.94 -13.97
C ALA A 97 -18.28 -2.20 -15.20
N ILE A 98 -18.27 -1.30 -16.18
CA ILE A 98 -18.97 -1.43 -17.46
C ILE A 98 -17.94 -1.54 -18.57
N GLY A 99 -18.05 -2.59 -19.42
CA GLY A 99 -17.16 -2.78 -20.57
C GLY A 99 -15.77 -3.28 -20.20
N TRP A 100 -15.65 -4.16 -19.22
CA TRP A 100 -14.41 -4.81 -18.79
C TRP A 100 -13.98 -5.95 -19.72
N GLU A 101 -14.89 -6.50 -20.53
CA GLU A 101 -14.69 -7.68 -21.38
C GLU A 101 -13.47 -7.53 -22.35
N PRO A 102 -13.32 -6.42 -23.10
CA PRO A 102 -12.18 -6.25 -23.98
C PRO A 102 -10.83 -6.25 -23.27
N ALA A 103 -10.80 -5.82 -22.00
CA ALA A 103 -9.59 -5.86 -21.20
C ALA A 103 -9.25 -7.30 -20.78
N LEU A 104 -10.23 -8.10 -20.40
CA LEU A 104 -10.02 -9.51 -20.09
C LEU A 104 -9.65 -10.31 -21.33
N GLU A 105 -10.23 -10.03 -22.51
CA GLU A 105 -9.78 -10.62 -23.78
C GLU A 105 -8.29 -10.35 -24.03
N ARG A 106 -7.84 -9.12 -23.80
CA ARG A 106 -6.42 -8.75 -23.91
C ARG A 106 -5.54 -9.45 -22.89
N LEU A 107 -6.02 -9.63 -21.65
CA LEU A 107 -5.33 -10.37 -20.60
C LEU A 107 -5.13 -11.83 -21.03
N LEU A 108 -6.19 -12.51 -21.46
CA LEU A 108 -6.14 -13.90 -21.92
C LEU A 108 -5.26 -14.07 -23.18
N ALA A 109 -5.25 -13.07 -24.05
CA ALA A 109 -4.39 -13.05 -25.23
C ALA A 109 -2.92 -12.71 -24.92
N GLY A 110 -2.54 -12.48 -23.65
CA GLY A 110 -1.18 -12.06 -23.26
C GLY A 110 -0.77 -10.69 -23.79
N LYS A 111 -1.72 -9.81 -24.09
CA LYS A 111 -1.50 -8.46 -24.67
C LYS A 111 -1.55 -7.34 -23.63
N MET A 112 -1.52 -7.67 -22.33
CA MET A 112 -1.43 -6.68 -21.26
C MET A 112 0.02 -6.31 -20.99
N ILE A 113 0.23 -5.05 -20.63
CA ILE A 113 1.53 -4.55 -20.16
C ILE A 113 1.46 -4.51 -18.63
N THR A 114 2.36 -5.22 -17.99
CA THR A 114 2.53 -5.18 -16.53
C THR A 114 3.51 -4.08 -16.13
N ARG A 115 3.30 -3.50 -14.97
CA ARG A 115 4.22 -2.55 -14.33
C ARG A 115 4.51 -3.04 -12.93
N THR A 116 5.77 -3.03 -12.56
CA THR A 116 6.20 -3.31 -11.19
C THR A 116 6.09 -2.03 -10.35
N CYS A 117 5.60 -2.16 -9.13
CA CYS A 117 5.51 -1.07 -8.17
C CYS A 117 6.38 -1.38 -6.96
N LEU A 118 7.02 -0.35 -6.41
CA LEU A 118 7.74 -0.48 -5.15
C LEU A 118 6.76 -0.63 -3.99
N LEU A 119 7.07 -1.51 -3.06
CA LEU A 119 6.44 -1.59 -1.76
C LEU A 119 7.43 -1.18 -0.68
N LEU A 120 6.95 -0.49 0.34
CA LEU A 120 7.71 -0.09 1.51
C LEU A 120 7.58 -1.19 2.57
N ALA A 121 8.64 -1.91 2.88
CA ALA A 121 8.69 -2.81 4.04
C ALA A 121 8.87 -1.99 5.32
N TRP A 122 8.15 -2.34 6.37
CA TRP A 122 8.26 -1.66 7.66
C TRP A 122 8.30 -2.65 8.81
N GLU A 123 8.98 -2.25 9.85
CA GLU A 123 9.07 -2.99 11.11
C GLU A 123 8.91 -2.02 12.29
N LEU A 124 8.13 -2.40 13.26
CA LEU A 124 7.91 -1.68 14.50
C LEU A 124 8.66 -2.37 15.63
N LEU A 125 9.58 -1.64 16.27
CA LEU A 125 10.36 -2.15 17.38
C LEU A 125 9.98 -1.42 18.68
N ARG A 126 10.01 -2.14 19.78
CA ARG A 126 9.88 -1.60 21.14
C ARG A 126 11.05 -2.09 21.99
N GLY A 127 11.87 -1.15 22.47
CA GLY A 127 13.09 -1.51 23.21
C GLY A 127 14.02 -2.43 22.40
N GLY A 128 14.11 -2.21 21.08
CA GLY A 128 14.93 -3.03 20.17
C GLY A 128 14.32 -4.38 19.77
N THR A 129 13.12 -4.73 20.28
CA THR A 129 12.44 -6.00 19.96
C THR A 129 11.34 -5.75 18.90
N PRO A 130 11.34 -6.47 17.77
CA PRO A 130 10.25 -6.40 16.79
C PRO A 130 8.91 -6.81 17.39
N ILE A 131 7.88 -5.99 17.21
CA ILE A 131 6.51 -6.25 17.70
C ILE A 131 5.47 -6.31 16.59
N ALA A 132 5.77 -5.72 15.43
CA ALA A 132 4.94 -5.81 14.23
C ALA A 132 5.79 -5.52 13.00
N SER A 133 5.39 -6.05 11.86
CA SER A 133 6.02 -5.79 10.57
C SER A 133 5.04 -5.98 9.42
N GLY A 134 5.35 -5.45 8.24
CA GLY A 134 4.52 -5.61 7.07
C GLY A 134 5.01 -4.80 5.87
N HIS A 135 4.11 -4.60 4.91
CA HIS A 135 4.36 -3.80 3.72
C HIS A 135 3.31 -2.68 3.59
N ALA A 136 3.69 -1.60 2.95
CA ALA A 136 2.80 -0.53 2.52
C ALA A 136 2.98 -0.30 1.01
N ALA A 137 1.89 -0.06 0.30
CA ALA A 137 1.94 0.28 -1.11
C ALA A 137 2.07 1.80 -1.31
N ASN A 138 1.39 2.58 -0.47
CA ASN A 138 1.46 4.04 -0.51
C ASN A 138 2.44 4.60 0.53
N ASP A 139 2.12 4.46 1.80
CA ASP A 139 2.84 5.15 2.87
C ASP A 139 2.75 4.47 4.23
N VAL A 140 3.73 4.79 5.06
CA VAL A 140 3.71 4.57 6.49
C VAL A 140 3.79 5.93 7.18
N VAL A 141 2.88 6.19 8.10
CA VAL A 141 2.76 7.45 8.81
C VAL A 141 2.98 7.24 10.30
N VAL A 142 3.92 7.97 10.88
CA VAL A 142 4.02 8.17 12.31
C VAL A 142 3.34 9.49 12.63
N GLY A 143 2.19 9.42 13.26
CA GLY A 143 1.35 10.59 13.51
C GLY A 143 0.88 10.69 14.96
N ARG A 144 0.51 11.91 15.36
CA ARG A 144 -0.14 12.15 16.65
C ARG A 144 -1.55 11.57 16.65
N GLY A 145 -2.05 11.25 17.84
CA GLY A 145 -3.45 10.87 18.04
C GLY A 145 -4.42 12.04 18.08
N ALA A 146 -5.54 11.86 18.79
CA ALA A 146 -6.64 12.81 18.82
C ALA A 146 -6.29 14.17 19.47
N ILE A 147 -5.33 14.20 20.40
CA ILE A 147 -4.93 15.44 21.07
C ILE A 147 -3.93 16.20 20.20
N ALA A 148 -4.23 17.48 19.93
CA ALA A 148 -3.40 18.37 19.11
C ALA A 148 -2.12 18.80 19.84
N ARG A 149 -1.20 17.87 20.06
CA ARG A 149 0.15 18.13 20.58
C ARG A 149 1.18 17.86 19.49
N VAL A 150 2.19 18.70 19.41
CA VAL A 150 3.33 18.49 18.51
C VAL A 150 4.00 17.16 18.87
N LEU A 151 4.21 16.32 17.86
CA LEU A 151 4.92 15.06 17.99
C LEU A 151 6.38 15.27 17.57
N PRO A 152 7.35 15.18 18.50
CA PRO A 152 8.76 15.13 18.12
C PRO A 152 9.08 13.74 17.59
N VAL A 153 9.58 13.68 16.36
CA VAL A 153 10.04 12.44 15.72
C VAL A 153 11.51 12.62 15.37
N HIS A 154 12.39 11.81 15.95
CA HIS A 154 13.80 11.78 15.59
C HIS A 154 13.98 10.95 14.32
N VAL A 155 14.60 11.51 13.32
CA VAL A 155 14.76 10.93 11.99
C VAL A 155 16.21 10.55 11.77
N PHE A 156 16.43 9.31 11.33
CA PHE A 156 17.72 8.82 10.87
C PHE A 156 17.57 8.26 9.45
N VAL A 157 18.55 8.51 8.60
CA VAL A 157 18.63 7.97 7.24
C VAL A 157 19.99 7.32 7.06
N ASP A 158 20.02 6.04 6.71
CA ASP A 158 21.21 5.22 6.53
C ASP A 158 22.18 5.27 7.73
N GLY A 159 21.63 5.45 8.93
CA GLY A 159 22.36 5.57 10.18
C GLY A 159 22.76 7.01 10.56
N GLU A 160 22.66 7.95 9.64
CA GLU A 160 22.96 9.36 9.87
C GLU A 160 21.81 10.07 10.56
N ASP A 161 22.12 10.89 11.56
CA ASP A 161 21.16 11.69 12.32
C ASP A 161 20.71 12.91 11.52
N MET A 162 19.44 12.95 11.11
CA MET A 162 18.83 14.05 10.39
C MET A 162 18.17 15.08 11.34
N GLY A 163 18.15 14.82 12.64
CA GLY A 163 17.57 15.68 13.66
C GLY A 163 16.13 15.35 14.01
N VAL A 164 15.51 16.23 14.81
CA VAL A 164 14.15 16.05 15.34
C VAL A 164 13.15 16.88 14.55
N VAL A 165 12.21 16.22 13.91
CA VAL A 165 11.04 16.81 13.25
C VAL A 165 9.95 17.05 14.26
N ARG A 166 9.57 18.31 14.47
CA ARG A 166 8.45 18.71 15.34
C ARG A 166 7.25 19.04 14.47
N SER A 167 6.28 18.14 14.42
CA SER A 167 5.16 18.18 13.48
C SER A 167 3.94 17.47 14.02
N ASP A 168 2.86 17.42 13.26
CA ASP A 168 1.72 16.54 13.54
C ASP A 168 2.04 15.06 13.21
N GLY A 169 3.10 14.82 12.46
CA GLY A 169 3.59 13.50 12.08
C GLY A 169 4.58 13.55 10.93
N VAL A 170 5.07 12.38 10.56
CA VAL A 170 6.00 12.16 9.45
C VAL A 170 5.46 11.05 8.57
N ILE A 171 5.43 11.29 7.26
CA ILE A 171 5.03 10.34 6.23
C ILE A 171 6.28 9.83 5.53
N VAL A 172 6.44 8.52 5.42
CA VAL A 172 7.37 7.90 4.48
C VAL A 172 6.56 7.24 3.39
N SER A 173 6.74 7.65 2.13
CA SER A 173 5.94 7.11 1.04
C SER A 173 6.78 6.58 -0.12
N THR A 174 6.18 5.61 -0.82
CA THR A 174 6.63 5.12 -2.12
C THR A 174 6.34 6.16 -3.21
N PRO A 175 6.87 6.01 -4.43
CA PRO A 175 6.47 6.83 -5.57
C PRO A 175 4.96 6.78 -5.84
N LEU A 176 4.33 5.61 -5.67
CA LEU A 176 2.89 5.45 -5.79
C LEU A 176 2.14 6.30 -4.75
N GLY A 177 2.55 6.18 -3.49
CA GLY A 177 1.98 6.91 -2.36
C GLY A 177 2.25 8.42 -2.38
N SER A 178 3.21 8.88 -3.20
CA SER A 178 3.48 10.31 -3.34
C SER A 178 2.27 11.11 -3.87
N SER A 179 1.31 10.45 -4.53
CA SER A 179 0.05 11.04 -4.99
C SER A 179 -1.10 10.93 -3.97
N ALA A 180 -0.88 10.25 -2.84
CA ALA A 180 -1.86 10.03 -1.77
C ALA A 180 -1.69 11.06 -0.63
N TYR A 181 -1.52 10.60 0.61
CA TYR A 181 -1.44 11.48 1.77
C TYR A 181 -0.22 12.40 1.76
N ALA A 182 0.91 11.91 1.25
CA ALA A 182 2.12 12.73 1.10
C ALA A 182 1.87 13.99 0.27
N LEU A 183 1.08 13.91 -0.82
CA LEU A 183 0.70 15.09 -1.62
C LEU A 183 -0.11 16.11 -0.82
N SER A 184 -1.07 15.64 -0.01
CA SER A 184 -1.87 16.50 0.87
C SER A 184 -1.02 17.21 1.94
N ALA A 185 0.08 16.59 2.35
CA ALA A 185 1.07 17.17 3.25
C ALA A 185 2.15 18.00 2.54
N HIS A 186 1.91 18.40 1.27
CA HIS A 186 2.84 19.16 0.44
C HIS A 186 4.17 18.45 0.14
N GLY A 187 4.18 17.12 0.14
CA GLY A 187 5.29 16.31 -0.35
C GLY A 187 5.45 16.39 -1.87
N PRO A 188 6.61 16.01 -2.40
CA PRO A 188 6.86 16.01 -3.84
C PRO A 188 6.07 14.89 -4.52
N LEU A 189 5.51 15.18 -5.70
CA LEU A 189 4.95 14.14 -6.57
C LEU A 189 6.10 13.42 -7.29
N VAL A 190 6.19 12.10 -7.11
CA VAL A 190 7.25 11.27 -7.71
C VAL A 190 6.64 10.35 -8.76
N HIS A 191 7.25 10.33 -9.96
CA HIS A 191 6.79 9.45 -11.02
C HIS A 191 7.01 7.98 -10.61
N PRO A 192 6.04 7.04 -10.83
CA PRO A 192 6.12 5.65 -10.36
C PRO A 192 7.34 4.84 -10.83
N LYS A 193 8.01 5.28 -11.91
CA LYS A 193 9.25 4.65 -12.40
C LYS A 193 10.52 5.09 -11.67
N VAL A 194 10.43 6.12 -10.82
CA VAL A 194 11.60 6.62 -10.08
C VAL A 194 11.80 5.75 -8.84
N GLN A 195 12.99 5.19 -8.70
CA GLN A 195 13.39 4.38 -7.56
C GLN A 195 13.75 5.29 -6.38
N ALA A 196 12.73 5.73 -5.64
CA ALA A 196 12.87 6.68 -4.55
C ALA A 196 11.88 6.41 -3.42
N LEU A 197 12.19 6.95 -2.23
CA LEU A 197 11.26 7.17 -1.13
C LEU A 197 11.09 8.67 -0.92
N THR A 198 9.96 9.08 -0.37
CA THR A 198 9.82 10.45 0.13
C THR A 198 9.59 10.44 1.64
N LEU A 199 10.18 11.40 2.32
CA LEU A 199 9.90 11.68 3.73
C LEU A 199 9.29 13.08 3.80
N THR A 200 8.05 13.16 4.28
CA THR A 200 7.25 14.38 4.29
C THR A 200 6.70 14.65 5.69
N PRO A 201 7.10 15.75 6.35
CA PRO A 201 6.49 16.18 7.61
C PRO A 201 5.05 16.65 7.41
N ILE A 202 4.18 16.38 8.38
CA ILE A 202 2.79 16.86 8.42
C ILE A 202 2.74 18.11 9.28
N SER A 203 2.37 19.27 8.71
CA SER A 203 2.26 20.55 9.43
C SER A 203 3.47 20.85 10.32
N PRO A 204 4.71 20.88 9.78
CA PRO A 204 5.91 21.05 10.58
C PRO A 204 5.94 22.40 11.29
N PHE A 205 6.37 22.39 12.54
CA PHE A 205 6.55 23.61 13.32
C PHE A 205 7.84 24.33 12.86
N PHE A 206 7.73 25.60 12.49
CA PHE A 206 8.82 26.45 11.99
C PHE A 206 9.54 26.05 10.70
N LYS A 207 8.94 25.25 9.80
CA LYS A 207 9.56 24.84 8.52
C LYS A 207 10.99 24.29 8.68
N SER A 208 11.32 23.72 9.84
CA SER A 208 12.66 23.27 10.18
C SER A 208 13.11 22.01 9.44
N PHE A 209 12.19 21.30 8.80
CA PHE A 209 12.48 20.08 8.06
C PHE A 209 11.64 20.05 6.77
N PRO A 210 12.26 20.26 5.60
CA PRO A 210 11.54 20.20 4.32
C PRO A 210 11.21 18.75 3.95
N PRO A 211 10.21 18.51 3.08
CA PRO A 211 10.08 17.23 2.42
C PRO A 211 11.36 16.87 1.66
N ILE A 212 11.80 15.62 1.78
CA ILE A 212 13.00 15.12 1.11
C ILE A 212 12.69 13.90 0.26
N VAL A 213 13.47 13.72 -0.82
CA VAL A 213 13.44 12.53 -1.67
C VAL A 213 14.74 11.77 -1.42
N LEU A 214 14.62 10.49 -1.15
CA LEU A 214 15.71 9.59 -0.81
C LEU A 214 15.79 8.46 -1.84
N PRO A 215 16.96 7.83 -2.05
CA PRO A 215 17.06 6.60 -2.80
C PRO A 215 16.13 5.52 -2.27
N ALA A 216 15.67 4.63 -3.14
CA ALA A 216 14.75 3.56 -2.76
C ALA A 216 15.36 2.55 -1.76
N ASP A 217 16.67 2.38 -1.78
CA ASP A 217 17.42 1.48 -0.89
C ASP A 217 17.79 2.10 0.46
N SER A 218 17.41 3.37 0.70
CA SER A 218 17.67 4.04 1.98
C SER A 218 16.91 3.38 3.12
N ARG A 219 17.56 3.29 4.27
CA ARG A 219 16.98 2.82 5.53
C ARG A 219 16.59 4.03 6.38
N ILE A 220 15.29 4.19 6.61
CA ILE A 220 14.74 5.29 7.38
C ILE A 220 14.33 4.76 8.75
N ARG A 221 14.88 5.34 9.82
CA ARG A 221 14.48 5.05 11.19
C ARG A 221 13.83 6.28 11.80
N LEU A 222 12.63 6.09 12.33
CA LEU A 222 11.87 7.12 13.03
C LEU A 222 11.73 6.70 14.50
N GLU A 223 12.07 7.60 15.41
CA GLU A 223 11.97 7.36 16.85
C GLU A 223 11.04 8.39 17.48
N THR A 224 10.18 7.95 18.38
CA THR A 224 9.33 8.83 19.20
C THR A 224 9.66 8.64 20.67
N ASP A 225 9.55 9.70 21.45
CA ASP A 225 9.74 9.62 22.90
C ASP A 225 8.65 8.77 23.58
N ALA A 226 9.02 8.11 24.67
CA ALA A 226 8.10 7.38 25.56
C ALA A 226 6.95 8.25 26.10
N ALA A 227 7.12 9.56 26.06
CA ALA A 227 6.15 10.55 26.52
C ALA A 227 5.12 10.96 25.45
N ALA A 228 5.06 10.29 24.28
CA ALA A 228 4.07 10.54 23.23
C ALA A 228 2.90 9.53 23.33
N PRO A 229 2.01 9.66 24.33
CA PRO A 229 1.05 8.61 24.71
C PRO A 229 -0.03 8.36 23.63
N ASP A 230 -0.20 9.28 22.68
CA ASP A 230 -1.25 9.25 21.67
C ASP A 230 -0.70 9.14 20.25
N ALA A 231 0.54 8.66 20.05
CA ALA A 231 1.10 8.46 18.71
C ALA A 231 0.61 7.16 18.07
N PHE A 232 0.48 7.15 16.76
CA PHE A 232 0.09 5.99 15.95
C PHE A 232 1.02 5.78 14.78
N LEU A 233 1.30 4.52 14.48
CA LEU A 233 1.78 4.09 13.18
C LEU A 233 0.56 3.77 12.32
N THR A 234 0.44 4.38 11.14
CA THR A 234 -0.63 4.08 10.18
C THR A 234 -0.03 3.57 8.89
N VAL A 235 -0.59 2.53 8.32
CA VAL A 235 -0.14 1.89 7.08
C VAL A 235 -1.22 2.05 6.02
N ASP A 236 -0.91 2.71 4.91
CA ASP A 236 -1.81 2.97 3.76
C ASP A 236 -3.16 3.60 4.18
N GLY A 237 -3.22 4.29 5.31
CA GLY A 237 -4.47 4.81 5.86
C GLY A 237 -5.52 3.74 6.26
N GLN A 238 -5.15 2.47 6.34
CA GLN A 238 -6.06 1.33 6.57
C GLN A 238 -5.82 0.59 7.88
N GLU A 239 -4.60 0.56 8.36
CA GLU A 239 -4.22 -0.06 9.63
C GLU A 239 -3.60 0.98 10.53
N GLY A 240 -3.98 0.98 11.80
CA GLY A 240 -3.43 1.85 12.81
C GLY A 240 -2.92 1.03 14.00
N ILE A 241 -1.67 1.24 14.39
CA ILE A 241 -1.03 0.60 15.55
C ILE A 241 -0.71 1.68 16.57
N PRO A 242 -1.28 1.64 17.78
CA PRO A 242 -0.97 2.60 18.81
C PRO A 242 0.47 2.44 19.29
N LEU A 243 1.16 3.55 19.46
CA LEU A 243 2.52 3.64 19.92
C LEU A 243 2.50 3.99 21.42
N CYS A 244 2.21 3.00 22.26
CA CYS A 244 2.06 3.19 23.69
C CYS A 244 3.32 2.73 24.44
N GLY A 245 3.89 3.61 25.27
CA GLY A 245 4.78 3.26 26.37
C GLY A 245 6.13 2.63 25.99
N GLY A 246 7.13 3.44 25.76
CA GLY A 246 8.51 3.03 25.55
C GLY A 246 9.11 3.64 24.28
N GLU A 247 10.41 3.60 24.17
CA GLU A 247 11.13 3.97 22.94
C GLU A 247 10.66 3.06 21.82
N VAL A 248 10.14 3.64 20.76
CA VAL A 248 9.67 2.92 19.59
C VAL A 248 10.50 3.37 18.39
N SER A 249 11.30 2.47 17.85
CA SER A 249 12.08 2.71 16.64
C SER A 249 11.43 2.05 15.46
N TYR A 250 11.35 2.74 14.34
CA TYR A 250 10.77 2.22 13.10
C TYR A 250 11.86 2.10 12.06
N LEU A 251 12.03 0.94 11.50
CA LEU A 251 12.93 0.72 10.37
C LEU A 251 12.06 0.58 9.12
N LEU A 252 12.24 1.51 8.19
CA LEU A 252 11.57 1.49 6.90
C LEU A 252 12.62 1.20 5.84
N SER A 253 12.40 0.20 5.01
CA SER A 253 13.24 -0.13 3.87
C SER A 253 12.37 -0.59 2.71
N ILE A 254 12.87 -0.52 1.48
CA ILE A 254 12.13 -1.02 0.31
C ILE A 254 12.39 -2.50 0.08
N VAL A 255 11.32 -3.19 -0.35
CA VAL A 255 11.37 -4.49 -1.03
C VAL A 255 10.84 -4.27 -2.46
N GLU A 256 11.66 -4.55 -3.47
CA GLU A 256 11.21 -4.59 -4.87
C GLU A 256 10.19 -5.71 -5.08
N GLN A 257 9.14 -5.42 -5.84
CA GLN A 257 8.23 -6.41 -6.42
C GLN A 257 7.93 -6.09 -7.88
#